data_10da1f42c914abb3cf8477d4f7d4cc28
#
_entry.id   10da1f42c914abb3cf8477d4f7d4cc28
#
_cell.length_a   1.000
_cell.length_b   1.000
_cell.length_c   1.000
_cell.angle_alpha   90.00
_cell.angle_beta   90.00
_cell.angle_gamma   90.00
#
_symmetry.space_group_name_H-M   'P 1'
#
loop_
_entity.id
_entity.type
_entity.pdbx_description
1 polymer ?
#
loop_
_entity_poly.entity_id
_entity_poly.type
_entity_poly.pdbx_seq_one_letter_code
_entity_poly.pdbx_strand_id
1 'polypeptide(L)'
;MPIAQLISPQALDLKKEQPGLVILDCRFALEDPDYGQRSYAEGHIAGSSFADLERDLSGTVVKGVTGRHPLPEPEELIERLQTWGINADSDVVLYDDGPGAYAARAWWLLTWLGKRDGVFILDGGLKAWHAAGLPLSLDAPGVERGTFNGTPDNALTLSAEQLQQRLGQPALTLLDARALPRFKGEVEPIDPIAGHIPGAQCAAFTDNLGSDGHFLPADQLKQRFAAKLGNRSPSDLVAYCGSGVTACHNLFALCLAGYPLGSLYAGSWSEWINEPARGVATGE
;
A
#
# COMPACT_ATOMS: atom_id res chain seq x y z
N MET A 1 11.55 -5.06 15.81
CA MET A 1 12.14 -4.17 14.77
C MET A 1 11.06 -3.17 14.33
N PRO A 2 11.39 -2.05 13.64
CA PRO A 2 10.36 -1.16 13.12
C PRO A 2 9.53 -1.89 12.07
N ILE A 3 8.20 -1.66 12.10
CA ILE A 3 7.24 -2.34 11.21
C ILE A 3 7.34 -1.87 9.74
N ALA A 4 7.83 -0.65 9.49
CA ALA A 4 8.09 -0.10 8.16
C ALA A 4 9.58 0.12 7.98
N GLN A 5 10.15 -0.43 6.91
CA GLN A 5 11.57 -0.36 6.61
C GLN A 5 11.79 -0.11 5.13
N LEU A 6 12.76 0.73 4.82
CA LEU A 6 13.23 0.97 3.45
C LEU A 6 14.54 0.22 3.22
N ILE A 7 14.76 -0.18 1.97
CA ILE A 7 16.04 -0.72 1.51
C ILE A 7 16.50 0.06 0.28
N SER A 8 17.78 0.43 0.23
CA SER A 8 18.34 1.08 -0.97
C SER A 8 18.64 0.05 -2.06
N PRO A 9 18.70 0.47 -3.35
CA PRO A 9 19.11 -0.40 -4.45
C PRO A 9 20.43 -1.12 -4.21
N GLN A 10 21.44 -0.40 -3.71
CA GLN A 10 22.77 -0.97 -3.42
C GLN A 10 22.72 -2.02 -2.29
N ALA A 11 21.92 -1.76 -1.25
CA ALA A 11 21.77 -2.71 -0.15
C ALA A 11 21.01 -3.97 -0.61
N LEU A 12 20.01 -3.83 -1.47
CA LEU A 12 19.30 -4.98 -2.07
C LEU A 12 20.22 -5.77 -2.99
N ASP A 13 21.00 -5.11 -3.85
CA ASP A 13 21.93 -5.78 -4.77
C ASP A 13 22.94 -6.67 -4.03
N LEU A 14 23.42 -6.21 -2.88
CA LEU A 14 24.32 -7.02 -2.02
C LEU A 14 23.62 -8.19 -1.32
N LYS A 15 22.31 -8.12 -1.16
CA LYS A 15 21.52 -9.13 -0.44
C LYS A 15 20.76 -10.09 -1.34
N LYS A 16 20.56 -9.80 -2.62
CA LYS A 16 19.61 -10.49 -3.52
C LYS A 16 19.83 -12.01 -3.66
N GLU A 17 21.06 -12.48 -3.38
CA GLU A 17 21.40 -13.91 -3.42
C GLU A 17 21.42 -14.56 -2.03
N GLN A 18 21.04 -13.82 -0.97
CA GLN A 18 21.02 -14.38 0.39
C GLN A 18 19.86 -15.37 0.55
N PRO A 19 20.11 -16.54 1.16
CA PRO A 19 19.04 -17.48 1.48
C PRO A 19 17.94 -16.84 2.33
N GLY A 20 16.69 -17.14 2.03
CA GLY A 20 15.54 -16.61 2.78
C GLY A 20 15.07 -15.22 2.37
N LEU A 21 15.74 -14.56 1.41
CA LEU A 21 15.25 -13.34 0.81
C LEU A 21 14.22 -13.66 -0.29
N VAL A 22 13.07 -13.02 -0.23
CA VAL A 22 12.03 -13.02 -1.27
C VAL A 22 11.89 -11.62 -1.82
N ILE A 23 11.89 -11.46 -3.13
CA ILE A 23 11.69 -10.17 -3.80
C ILE A 23 10.39 -10.23 -4.60
N LEU A 24 9.50 -9.24 -4.45
CA LEU A 24 8.24 -9.16 -5.19
C LEU A 24 8.19 -7.90 -6.04
N ASP A 25 7.94 -8.10 -7.33
CA ASP A 25 7.64 -7.05 -8.29
C ASP A 25 6.14 -6.75 -8.26
N CYS A 26 5.78 -5.59 -7.75
CA CYS A 26 4.40 -5.14 -7.59
C CYS A 26 4.01 -4.09 -8.64
N ARG A 27 4.69 -4.02 -9.79
CA ARG A 27 4.36 -3.05 -10.84
C ARG A 27 2.93 -3.23 -11.36
N PHE A 28 2.24 -2.12 -11.51
CA PHE A 28 0.86 -2.09 -11.97
C PHE A 28 0.51 -0.73 -12.59
N ALA A 29 -0.42 -0.71 -13.52
CA ALA A 29 -1.02 0.51 -14.05
C ALA A 29 -2.54 0.35 -14.12
N LEU A 30 -3.29 1.31 -13.56
CA LEU A 30 -4.75 1.22 -13.47
C LEU A 30 -5.43 1.24 -14.85
N GLU A 31 -4.83 1.93 -15.81
CA GLU A 31 -5.34 2.06 -17.19
C GLU A 31 -4.94 0.89 -18.09
N ASP A 32 -4.06 0.00 -17.61
CA ASP A 32 -3.51 -1.11 -18.38
C ASP A 32 -3.26 -2.32 -17.46
N PRO A 33 -4.26 -3.18 -17.24
CA PRO A 33 -4.16 -4.33 -16.32
C PRO A 33 -3.03 -5.31 -16.63
N ASP A 34 -2.59 -5.39 -17.89
CA ASP A 34 -1.51 -6.30 -18.29
C ASP A 34 -0.12 -5.65 -18.22
N TYR A 35 -0.04 -4.36 -17.88
CA TYR A 35 1.22 -3.60 -17.79
C TYR A 35 2.25 -4.30 -16.90
N GLY A 36 1.88 -4.64 -15.67
CA GLY A 36 2.79 -5.22 -14.70
C GLY A 36 3.41 -6.53 -15.18
N GLN A 37 2.58 -7.43 -15.71
CA GLN A 37 3.04 -8.73 -16.23
C GLN A 37 3.95 -8.56 -17.44
N ARG A 38 3.63 -7.67 -18.38
CA ARG A 38 4.49 -7.40 -19.55
C ARG A 38 5.82 -6.78 -19.11
N SER A 39 5.77 -5.78 -18.27
CA SER A 39 6.98 -5.11 -17.77
C SER A 39 7.89 -6.06 -16.98
N TYR A 40 7.30 -6.98 -16.19
CA TYR A 40 8.06 -8.02 -15.52
C TYR A 40 8.76 -8.96 -16.53
N ALA A 41 8.06 -9.39 -17.57
CA ALA A 41 8.63 -10.24 -18.62
C ALA A 41 9.73 -9.55 -19.45
N GLU A 42 9.65 -8.21 -19.61
CA GLU A 42 10.65 -7.40 -20.30
C GLU A 42 11.91 -7.16 -19.45
N GLY A 43 11.80 -7.29 -18.11
CA GLY A 43 12.93 -7.19 -17.20
C GLY A 43 12.50 -6.89 -15.77
N HIS A 44 13.13 -7.58 -14.82
CA HIS A 44 12.87 -7.48 -13.39
C HIS A 44 14.15 -7.61 -12.57
N ILE A 45 14.12 -7.26 -11.29
CA ILE A 45 15.25 -7.48 -10.39
C ILE A 45 15.45 -8.98 -10.25
N ALA A 46 16.69 -9.47 -10.46
CA ALA A 46 17.01 -10.89 -10.43
C ALA A 46 16.47 -11.58 -9.17
N GLY A 47 15.82 -12.73 -9.35
CA GLY A 47 15.21 -13.49 -8.25
C GLY A 47 13.84 -12.98 -7.79
N SER A 48 13.29 -11.91 -8.37
CA SER A 48 11.95 -11.46 -8.00
C SER A 48 10.84 -12.32 -8.65
N SER A 49 9.75 -12.49 -7.90
CA SER A 49 8.47 -12.99 -8.42
C SER A 49 7.52 -11.85 -8.71
N PHE A 50 6.61 -12.00 -9.67
CA PHE A 50 5.59 -11.01 -9.97
C PHE A 50 4.39 -11.15 -9.01
N ALA A 51 3.92 -10.03 -8.46
CA ALA A 51 2.76 -9.94 -7.59
C ALA A 51 1.74 -8.97 -8.19
N ASP A 52 0.73 -9.51 -8.85
CA ASP A 52 -0.32 -8.74 -9.52
C ASP A 52 -1.28 -8.10 -8.50
N LEU A 53 -1.55 -6.79 -8.65
CA LEU A 53 -2.45 -6.10 -7.73
C LEU A 53 -3.86 -6.67 -7.73
N GLU A 54 -4.41 -7.00 -8.90
CA GLU A 54 -5.80 -7.44 -9.02
C GLU A 54 -5.97 -8.92 -8.73
N ARG A 55 -5.04 -9.77 -9.20
CA ARG A 55 -5.12 -11.23 -9.10
C ARG A 55 -4.60 -11.78 -7.77
N ASP A 56 -3.54 -11.14 -7.22
CA ASP A 56 -2.80 -11.68 -6.09
C ASP A 56 -2.98 -10.86 -4.80
N LEU A 57 -3.14 -9.54 -4.93
CA LEU A 57 -3.17 -8.60 -3.80
C LEU A 57 -4.55 -7.99 -3.56
N SER A 58 -5.56 -8.46 -4.30
CA SER A 58 -6.96 -8.05 -4.14
C SER A 58 -7.88 -9.27 -4.19
N GLY A 59 -9.04 -9.15 -3.54
CA GLY A 59 -10.10 -10.14 -3.58
C GLY A 59 -11.06 -9.90 -4.74
N THR A 60 -12.08 -10.75 -4.84
CA THR A 60 -13.10 -10.68 -5.89
C THR A 60 -13.90 -9.40 -5.80
N VAL A 61 -13.98 -8.68 -6.90
CA VAL A 61 -14.81 -7.47 -7.02
C VAL A 61 -16.27 -7.85 -7.21
N VAL A 62 -17.16 -7.37 -6.31
CA VAL A 62 -18.61 -7.49 -6.42
C VAL A 62 -19.17 -6.12 -6.76
N LYS A 63 -19.66 -5.96 -8.00
CA LYS A 63 -20.16 -4.66 -8.50
C LYS A 63 -21.26 -4.09 -7.61
N GLY A 64 -21.09 -2.83 -7.20
CA GLY A 64 -22.03 -2.11 -6.35
C GLY A 64 -21.98 -2.50 -4.86
N VAL A 65 -21.06 -3.39 -4.49
CA VAL A 65 -20.86 -3.83 -3.09
C VAL A 65 -19.46 -3.49 -2.62
N THR A 66 -18.42 -3.98 -3.31
CA THR A 66 -17.03 -3.75 -2.91
C THR A 66 -16.44 -2.52 -3.59
N GLY A 67 -15.30 -2.06 -3.08
CA GLY A 67 -14.40 -1.17 -3.82
C GLY A 67 -13.71 -1.91 -4.97
N ARG A 68 -12.84 -1.19 -5.72
CA ARG A 68 -12.11 -1.76 -6.88
C ARG A 68 -11.03 -2.78 -6.49
N HIS A 69 -10.44 -2.66 -5.30
CA HIS A 69 -9.40 -3.58 -4.81
C HIS A 69 -9.74 -4.02 -3.37
N PRO A 70 -10.80 -4.83 -3.19
CA PRO A 70 -11.15 -5.34 -1.86
C PRO A 70 -9.99 -6.17 -1.28
N LEU A 71 -10.02 -6.43 0.03
CA LEU A 71 -9.04 -7.32 0.63
C LEU A 71 -9.25 -8.75 0.10
N PRO A 72 -8.18 -9.47 -0.21
CA PRO A 72 -8.29 -10.89 -0.54
C PRO A 72 -8.72 -11.70 0.68
N GLU A 73 -9.30 -12.88 0.44
CA GLU A 73 -9.53 -13.82 1.52
C GLU A 73 -8.19 -14.25 2.14
N PRO A 74 -8.09 -14.29 3.49
CA PRO A 74 -6.81 -14.55 4.16
C PRO A 74 -6.14 -15.85 3.73
N GLU A 75 -6.92 -16.92 3.55
CA GLU A 75 -6.43 -18.24 3.15
C GLU A 75 -5.85 -18.21 1.74
N GLU A 76 -6.51 -17.53 0.80
CA GLU A 76 -6.03 -17.37 -0.58
C GLU A 76 -4.73 -16.55 -0.63
N LEU A 77 -4.66 -15.48 0.16
CA LEU A 77 -3.45 -14.67 0.27
C LEU A 77 -2.30 -15.47 0.89
N ILE A 78 -2.53 -16.23 1.96
CA ILE A 78 -1.51 -17.09 2.58
C ILE A 78 -0.99 -18.10 1.56
N GLU A 79 -1.88 -18.75 0.81
CA GLU A 79 -1.47 -19.69 -0.23
C GLU A 79 -0.59 -19.00 -1.29
N ARG A 80 -0.95 -17.78 -1.71
CA ARG A 80 -0.17 -16.98 -2.64
C ARG A 80 1.22 -16.65 -2.09
N LEU A 81 1.31 -16.20 -0.84
CA LEU A 81 2.59 -15.92 -0.17
C LEU A 81 3.50 -17.15 -0.11
N GLN A 82 2.92 -18.34 0.13
CA GLN A 82 3.66 -19.60 0.10
C GLN A 82 4.17 -19.92 -1.31
N THR A 83 3.41 -19.64 -2.39
CA THR A 83 3.90 -19.86 -3.75
C THR A 83 5.09 -18.97 -4.11
N TRP A 84 5.24 -17.81 -3.47
CA TRP A 84 6.40 -16.94 -3.59
C TRP A 84 7.56 -17.31 -2.65
N GLY A 85 7.48 -18.44 -1.95
CA GLY A 85 8.56 -18.93 -1.07
C GLY A 85 8.64 -18.25 0.29
N ILE A 86 7.60 -17.51 0.71
CA ILE A 86 7.63 -16.77 1.97
C ILE A 86 7.47 -17.73 3.15
N ASN A 87 8.38 -17.62 4.12
CA ASN A 87 8.37 -18.24 5.43
C ASN A 87 8.17 -17.16 6.52
N ALA A 88 7.95 -17.58 7.75
CA ALA A 88 7.81 -16.65 8.87
C ALA A 88 9.05 -15.77 9.08
N ASP A 89 10.24 -16.34 8.86
CA ASP A 89 11.56 -15.72 9.03
C ASP A 89 12.14 -15.11 7.74
N SER A 90 11.46 -15.22 6.58
CA SER A 90 11.95 -14.61 5.33
C SER A 90 12.06 -13.10 5.45
N ASP A 91 13.15 -12.53 4.89
CA ASP A 91 13.16 -11.13 4.49
C ASP A 91 12.37 -10.98 3.17
N VAL A 92 11.50 -10.01 3.10
CA VAL A 92 10.69 -9.73 1.89
C VAL A 92 10.96 -8.31 1.43
N VAL A 93 11.39 -8.14 0.19
CA VAL A 93 11.57 -6.83 -0.45
C VAL A 93 10.50 -6.63 -1.52
N LEU A 94 9.79 -5.54 -1.42
CA LEU A 94 8.70 -5.16 -2.29
C LEU A 94 9.11 -3.95 -3.13
N TYR A 95 8.85 -3.98 -4.43
CA TYR A 95 9.09 -2.83 -5.28
C TYR A 95 8.02 -2.64 -6.33
N ASP A 96 7.90 -1.41 -6.83
CA ASP A 96 7.15 -1.05 -8.03
C ASP A 96 8.00 -0.14 -8.92
N ASP A 97 7.41 0.59 -9.86
CA ASP A 97 8.15 1.46 -10.78
C ASP A 97 8.90 2.62 -10.08
N GLY A 98 8.40 3.07 -8.93
CA GLY A 98 9.05 4.18 -8.23
C GLY A 98 8.38 4.68 -6.97
N PRO A 99 7.09 5.07 -6.98
CA PRO A 99 6.50 5.75 -5.83
C PRO A 99 6.26 4.84 -4.60
N GLY A 100 6.34 3.51 -4.75
CA GLY A 100 6.11 2.57 -3.66
C GLY A 100 4.63 2.34 -3.32
N ALA A 101 3.70 2.78 -4.18
CA ALA A 101 2.27 2.73 -3.89
C ALA A 101 1.72 1.29 -3.87
N TYR A 102 2.10 0.48 -4.85
CA TYR A 102 1.69 -0.92 -4.97
C TYR A 102 2.50 -1.82 -4.04
N ALA A 103 3.79 -1.52 -3.89
CA ALA A 103 4.65 -2.16 -2.88
C ALA A 103 4.10 -1.95 -1.47
N ALA A 104 3.59 -0.76 -1.14
CA ALA A 104 2.97 -0.48 0.16
C ALA A 104 1.67 -1.27 0.38
N ARG A 105 0.90 -1.58 -0.68
CA ARG A 105 -0.26 -2.47 -0.57
C ARG A 105 0.17 -3.89 -0.18
N ALA A 106 1.19 -4.43 -0.82
CA ALA A 106 1.74 -5.74 -0.47
C ALA A 106 2.31 -5.75 0.96
N TRP A 107 3.06 -4.70 1.36
CA TRP A 107 3.54 -4.54 2.73
C TRP A 107 2.40 -4.54 3.75
N TRP A 108 1.31 -3.83 3.47
CA TRP A 108 0.17 -3.75 4.38
C TRP A 108 -0.52 -5.11 4.52
N LEU A 109 -0.68 -5.86 3.45
CA LEU A 109 -1.27 -7.20 3.45
C LEU A 109 -0.43 -8.20 4.26
N LEU A 110 0.89 -8.18 4.11
CA LEU A 110 1.81 -8.97 4.93
C LEU A 110 1.69 -8.60 6.42
N THR A 111 1.66 -7.30 6.70
CA THR A 111 1.49 -6.77 8.07
C THR A 111 0.14 -7.17 8.67
N TRP A 112 -0.91 -7.11 7.89
CA TRP A 112 -2.27 -7.53 8.28
C TRP A 112 -2.32 -9.01 8.66
N LEU A 113 -1.62 -9.87 7.94
CA LEU A 113 -1.47 -11.30 8.26
C LEU A 113 -0.46 -11.59 9.37
N GLY A 114 0.11 -10.56 10.00
CA GLY A 114 1.02 -10.70 11.14
C GLY A 114 2.51 -10.77 10.81
N LYS A 115 2.92 -10.69 9.52
CA LYS A 115 4.32 -10.57 9.15
C LYS A 115 4.76 -9.11 9.27
N ARG A 116 5.26 -8.76 10.46
CA ARG A 116 5.62 -7.37 10.84
C ARG A 116 7.12 -7.09 10.84
N ASP A 117 7.92 -8.12 10.73
CA ASP A 117 9.38 -8.04 10.69
C ASP A 117 9.93 -8.53 9.35
N GLY A 118 11.07 -7.97 8.94
CA GLY A 118 11.76 -8.37 7.72
C GLY A 118 11.00 -8.00 6.42
N VAL A 119 10.13 -6.99 6.43
CA VAL A 119 9.44 -6.53 5.22
C VAL A 119 9.91 -5.12 4.86
N PHE A 120 10.46 -4.99 3.66
CA PHE A 120 11.09 -3.77 3.16
C PHE A 120 10.40 -3.29 1.89
N ILE A 121 10.38 -1.96 1.68
CA ILE A 121 10.10 -1.38 0.38
C ILE A 121 11.40 -0.84 -0.22
N LEU A 122 11.65 -1.15 -1.50
CA LEU A 122 12.77 -0.58 -2.25
C LEU A 122 12.54 0.92 -2.46
N ASP A 123 13.35 1.73 -1.79
CA ASP A 123 13.22 3.19 -1.82
C ASP A 123 13.51 3.75 -3.21
N GLY A 124 12.53 4.45 -3.79
CA GLY A 124 12.56 4.92 -5.17
C GLY A 124 12.30 3.83 -6.23
N GLY A 125 12.01 2.58 -5.82
CA GLY A 125 11.58 1.47 -6.67
C GLY A 125 12.53 1.14 -7.82
N LEU A 126 11.98 0.59 -8.90
CA LEU A 126 12.75 0.20 -10.08
C LEU A 126 13.47 1.39 -10.75
N LYS A 127 12.89 2.58 -10.66
CA LYS A 127 13.52 3.80 -11.16
C LYS A 127 14.85 4.08 -10.45
N ALA A 128 14.90 3.93 -9.12
CA ALA A 128 16.13 4.09 -8.35
C ALA A 128 17.13 2.97 -8.63
N TRP A 129 16.66 1.74 -8.85
CA TRP A 129 17.49 0.61 -9.27
C TRP A 129 18.22 0.89 -10.59
N HIS A 130 17.48 1.39 -11.59
CA HIS A 130 18.07 1.82 -12.86
C HIS A 130 19.04 2.99 -12.71
N ALA A 131 18.68 3.98 -11.90
CA ALA A 131 19.56 5.14 -11.65
C ALA A 131 20.87 4.74 -10.98
N ALA A 132 20.87 3.64 -10.20
CA ALA A 132 22.07 3.04 -9.61
C ALA A 132 22.90 2.23 -10.62
N GLY A 133 22.46 2.10 -11.89
CA GLY A 133 23.17 1.33 -12.92
C GLY A 133 23.10 -0.18 -12.72
N LEU A 134 22.15 -0.68 -11.95
CA LEU A 134 22.02 -2.09 -11.61
C LEU A 134 21.24 -2.86 -12.71
N PRO A 135 21.64 -4.12 -13.01
CA PRO A 135 21.08 -4.87 -14.11
C PRO A 135 19.69 -5.45 -13.77
N LEU A 136 18.91 -5.70 -14.82
CA LEU A 136 17.71 -6.53 -14.76
C LEU A 136 17.99 -7.94 -15.29
N SER A 137 17.13 -8.88 -14.91
CA SER A 137 17.09 -10.25 -15.40
C SER A 137 15.80 -10.50 -16.18
N LEU A 138 15.85 -11.51 -17.07
CA LEU A 138 14.70 -12.11 -17.73
C LEU A 138 14.40 -13.51 -17.18
N ASP A 139 15.24 -14.01 -16.27
CA ASP A 139 15.16 -15.37 -15.75
C ASP A 139 14.09 -15.48 -14.68
N ALA A 140 13.14 -16.39 -14.85
CA ALA A 140 12.17 -16.71 -13.83
C ALA A 140 12.86 -17.26 -12.57
N PRO A 141 12.47 -16.81 -11.34
CA PRO A 141 13.08 -17.30 -10.12
C PRO A 141 12.74 -18.79 -9.91
N GLY A 142 13.73 -19.56 -9.48
CA GLY A 142 13.51 -20.93 -8.98
C GLY A 142 13.00 -20.88 -7.53
N VAL A 143 11.68 -20.77 -7.35
CA VAL A 143 11.08 -20.60 -6.01
C VAL A 143 10.67 -21.95 -5.44
N GLU A 144 11.18 -22.30 -4.26
CA GLU A 144 10.62 -23.36 -3.43
C GLU A 144 9.42 -22.83 -2.64
N ARG A 145 8.34 -23.63 -2.55
CA ARG A 145 7.15 -23.24 -1.82
C ARG A 145 7.48 -22.99 -0.35
N GLY A 146 7.10 -21.81 0.15
CA GLY A 146 7.26 -21.43 1.55
C GLY A 146 6.19 -22.04 2.46
N THR A 147 6.31 -21.74 3.75
CA THR A 147 5.46 -22.29 4.82
C THR A 147 4.80 -21.19 5.68
N PHE A 148 4.81 -19.93 5.20
CA PHE A 148 4.20 -18.84 5.94
C PHE A 148 2.75 -19.17 6.28
N ASN A 149 2.38 -18.94 7.55
CA ASN A 149 1.02 -19.05 8.03
C ASN A 149 0.76 -17.88 8.97
N GLY A 150 -0.22 -17.05 8.62
CA GLY A 150 -0.56 -15.83 9.35
C GLY A 150 -2.01 -15.82 9.80
N THR A 151 -2.35 -14.83 10.61
CA THR A 151 -3.72 -14.58 11.05
C THR A 151 -4.03 -13.11 10.86
N PRO A 152 -5.16 -12.76 10.20
CA PRO A 152 -5.51 -11.38 9.95
C PRO A 152 -5.77 -10.62 11.27
N ASP A 153 -5.13 -9.46 11.40
CA ASP A 153 -5.41 -8.53 12.50
C ASP A 153 -6.56 -7.60 12.10
N ASN A 154 -7.76 -7.97 12.51
CA ASN A 154 -8.98 -7.22 12.20
C ASN A 154 -9.02 -5.81 12.84
N ALA A 155 -8.14 -5.50 13.80
CA ALA A 155 -8.02 -4.15 14.34
C ALA A 155 -7.37 -3.16 13.35
N LEU A 156 -6.68 -3.67 12.33
CA LEU A 156 -6.04 -2.87 11.30
C LEU A 156 -6.97 -2.44 10.16
N THR A 157 -8.21 -2.92 10.16
CA THR A 157 -9.19 -2.58 9.11
C THR A 157 -10.54 -2.27 9.71
N LEU A 158 -11.39 -1.58 8.95
CA LEU A 158 -12.78 -1.31 9.32
C LEU A 158 -13.66 -1.31 8.08
N SER A 159 -14.95 -1.66 8.29
CA SER A 159 -15.97 -1.60 7.24
C SER A 159 -16.46 -0.15 7.03
N ALA A 160 -17.19 0.06 5.93
CA ALA A 160 -17.85 1.33 5.65
C ALA A 160 -18.83 1.74 6.77
N GLU A 161 -19.59 0.79 7.32
CA GLU A 161 -20.52 1.02 8.43
C GLU A 161 -19.80 1.42 9.70
N GLN A 162 -18.70 0.74 10.03
CA GLN A 162 -17.86 1.11 11.19
C GLN A 162 -17.25 2.50 11.03
N LEU A 163 -16.77 2.85 9.83
CA LEU A 163 -16.29 4.18 9.54
C LEU A 163 -17.40 5.23 9.67
N GLN A 164 -18.59 4.95 9.08
CA GLN A 164 -19.74 5.84 9.14
C GLN A 164 -20.16 6.16 10.58
N GLN A 165 -20.14 5.16 11.47
CA GLN A 165 -20.45 5.34 12.90
C GLN A 165 -19.41 6.18 13.64
N ARG A 166 -18.20 6.29 13.12
CA ARG A 166 -17.10 7.09 13.70
C ARG A 166 -17.03 8.52 13.15
N LEU A 167 -17.71 8.83 12.04
CA LEU A 167 -17.70 10.18 11.48
C LEU A 167 -18.19 11.21 12.49
N GLY A 168 -17.51 12.36 12.55
CA GLY A 168 -17.80 13.43 13.52
C GLY A 168 -17.27 13.20 14.93
N GLN A 169 -16.70 12.04 15.24
CA GLN A 169 -16.08 11.80 16.55
C GLN A 169 -14.78 12.63 16.67
N PRO A 170 -14.56 13.36 17.77
CA PRO A 170 -13.39 14.23 17.92
C PRO A 170 -12.04 13.51 17.84
N ALA A 171 -11.99 12.23 18.23
CA ALA A 171 -10.78 11.41 18.20
C ALA A 171 -10.38 11.00 16.79
N LEU A 172 -11.34 10.82 15.87
CA LEU A 172 -11.07 10.33 14.53
C LEU A 172 -10.17 11.27 13.72
N THR A 173 -9.09 10.75 13.18
CA THR A 173 -8.32 11.38 12.10
C THR A 173 -8.53 10.55 10.85
N LEU A 174 -9.28 11.06 9.88
CA LEU A 174 -9.56 10.39 8.62
C LEU A 174 -8.72 11.03 7.50
N LEU A 175 -7.84 10.25 6.85
CA LEU A 175 -6.92 10.73 5.81
C LEU A 175 -7.26 10.13 4.45
N ASP A 176 -7.45 11.00 3.47
CA ASP A 176 -7.60 10.63 2.05
C ASP A 176 -6.25 10.74 1.33
N ALA A 177 -5.75 9.64 0.80
CA ALA A 177 -4.46 9.58 0.12
C ALA A 177 -4.52 10.02 -1.36
N ARG A 178 -5.69 10.38 -1.89
CA ARG A 178 -5.83 10.87 -3.27
C ARG A 178 -5.24 12.27 -3.43
N ALA A 179 -4.93 12.63 -4.67
CA ALA A 179 -4.49 13.98 -5.02
C ALA A 179 -5.55 15.04 -4.64
N LEU A 180 -5.09 16.23 -4.25
CA LEU A 180 -5.94 17.32 -3.76
C LEU A 180 -7.11 17.69 -4.72
N PRO A 181 -6.95 17.76 -6.05
CA PRO A 181 -8.07 18.05 -6.96
C PRO A 181 -9.18 16.98 -6.91
N ARG A 182 -8.80 15.69 -6.74
CA ARG A 182 -9.78 14.60 -6.57
C ARG A 182 -10.50 14.71 -5.23
N PHE A 183 -9.76 14.97 -4.16
CA PHE A 183 -10.30 15.20 -2.82
C PHE A 183 -11.33 16.35 -2.85
N LYS A 184 -10.99 17.48 -3.44
CA LYS A 184 -11.88 18.65 -3.54
C LYS A 184 -13.10 18.43 -4.41
N GLY A 185 -13.13 17.40 -5.22
CA GLY A 185 -14.19 17.15 -6.19
C GLY A 185 -14.10 18.02 -7.45
N GLU A 186 -12.94 18.63 -7.70
CA GLU A 186 -12.68 19.45 -8.89
C GLU A 186 -12.45 18.56 -10.13
N VAL A 187 -11.87 17.37 -9.91
CA VAL A 187 -11.56 16.39 -10.96
C VAL A 187 -11.82 14.99 -10.41
N GLU A 188 -12.50 14.13 -11.17
CA GLU A 188 -12.62 12.70 -10.85
C GLU A 188 -12.63 11.88 -12.15
N PRO A 189 -11.44 11.39 -12.57
CA PRO A 189 -11.31 10.64 -13.83
C PRO A 189 -11.65 9.15 -13.70
N ILE A 190 -11.84 8.62 -12.49
CA ILE A 190 -11.91 7.18 -12.23
C ILE A 190 -13.29 6.78 -11.70
N ASP A 191 -13.77 7.50 -10.70
CA ASP A 191 -15.01 7.17 -9.99
C ASP A 191 -16.20 7.99 -10.50
N PRO A 192 -17.44 7.48 -10.45
CA PRO A 192 -18.61 8.20 -10.97
C PRO A 192 -19.03 9.42 -10.13
N ILE A 193 -18.55 9.53 -8.88
CA ILE A 193 -18.87 10.61 -7.95
C ILE A 193 -17.59 11.29 -7.50
N ALA A 194 -17.50 12.61 -7.66
CA ALA A 194 -16.40 13.44 -7.19
C ALA A 194 -16.60 13.88 -5.73
N GLY A 195 -15.50 14.14 -5.02
CA GLY A 195 -15.51 14.59 -3.63
C GLY A 195 -14.80 13.64 -2.69
N HIS A 196 -15.10 13.70 -1.39
CA HIS A 196 -14.45 12.92 -0.34
C HIS A 196 -15.43 12.54 0.79
N ILE A 197 -15.01 11.63 1.66
CA ILE A 197 -15.78 11.23 2.84
C ILE A 197 -15.84 12.42 3.83
N PRO A 198 -17.04 12.82 4.31
CA PRO A 198 -17.19 13.98 5.21
C PRO A 198 -16.26 13.90 6.43
N GLY A 199 -15.57 15.00 6.72
CA GLY A 199 -14.63 15.11 7.83
C GLY A 199 -13.22 14.55 7.54
N ALA A 200 -12.98 14.03 6.36
CA ALA A 200 -11.64 13.63 5.94
C ALA A 200 -10.73 14.84 5.69
N GLN A 201 -9.44 14.62 5.82
CA GLN A 201 -8.37 15.56 5.46
C GLN A 201 -7.61 14.99 4.27
N CYS A 202 -7.32 15.84 3.28
CA CYS A 202 -6.43 15.45 2.18
C CYS A 202 -5.02 15.21 2.71
N ALA A 203 -4.46 14.05 2.38
CA ALA A 203 -3.08 13.66 2.67
C ALA A 203 -2.52 12.92 1.46
N ALA A 204 -2.42 13.60 0.31
CA ALA A 204 -1.97 12.99 -0.94
C ALA A 204 -0.70 12.15 -0.70
N PHE A 205 -0.72 10.89 -1.16
CA PHE A 205 0.40 9.97 -0.88
C PHE A 205 1.73 10.46 -1.49
N THR A 206 1.64 11.19 -2.59
CA THR A 206 2.81 11.80 -3.26
C THR A 206 3.57 12.79 -2.38
N ASP A 207 2.90 13.39 -1.38
CA ASP A 207 3.54 14.32 -0.45
C ASP A 207 4.41 13.61 0.60
N ASN A 208 4.45 12.27 0.60
CA ASN A 208 5.40 11.49 1.40
C ASN A 208 6.76 11.36 0.71
N LEU A 209 6.88 11.83 -0.52
CA LEU A 209 8.06 11.65 -1.38
C LEU A 209 8.77 12.97 -1.63
N GLY A 210 10.09 12.90 -1.75
CA GLY A 210 10.89 13.97 -2.28
C GLY A 210 10.75 14.11 -3.81
N SER A 211 11.31 15.16 -4.37
CA SER A 211 11.31 15.41 -5.81
C SER A 211 12.08 14.34 -6.62
N ASP A 212 12.93 13.58 -5.95
CA ASP A 212 13.69 12.44 -6.49
C ASP A 212 12.92 11.12 -6.47
N GLY A 213 11.73 11.09 -5.87
CA GLY A 213 10.86 9.92 -5.76
C GLY A 213 11.16 9.00 -4.58
N HIS A 214 12.13 9.35 -3.73
CA HIS A 214 12.39 8.64 -2.47
C HIS A 214 11.46 9.11 -1.35
N PHE A 215 11.24 8.27 -0.35
CA PHE A 215 10.51 8.69 0.84
C PHE A 215 11.23 9.86 1.53
N LEU A 216 10.45 10.80 2.03
CA LEU A 216 10.97 11.89 2.85
C LEU A 216 11.64 11.33 4.12
N PRO A 217 12.66 12.01 4.67
CA PRO A 217 13.24 11.68 5.97
C PRO A 217 12.17 11.58 7.08
N ALA A 218 12.40 10.70 8.04
CA ALA A 218 11.45 10.39 9.11
C ALA A 218 10.97 11.62 9.90
N ASP A 219 11.85 12.60 10.11
CA ASP A 219 11.51 13.86 10.78
C ASP A 219 10.55 14.74 9.96
N GLN A 220 10.71 14.79 8.64
CA GLN A 220 9.82 15.52 7.74
C GLN A 220 8.45 14.82 7.64
N LEU A 221 8.43 13.49 7.52
CA LEU A 221 7.20 12.70 7.60
C LEU A 221 6.49 12.94 8.94
N LYS A 222 7.26 12.98 10.05
CA LYS A 222 6.71 13.23 11.38
C LYS A 222 6.04 14.61 11.48
N GLN A 223 6.66 15.66 10.95
CA GLN A 223 6.07 16.99 10.90
C GLN A 223 4.79 17.03 10.07
N ARG A 224 4.80 16.36 8.90
CA ARG A 224 3.65 16.27 8.01
C ARG A 224 2.45 15.60 8.71
N PHE A 225 2.65 14.46 9.34
CA PHE A 225 1.57 13.75 10.04
C PHE A 225 1.16 14.44 11.33
N ALA A 226 2.07 15.10 12.07
CA ALA A 226 1.74 15.90 13.23
C ALA A 226 0.74 17.03 12.88
N ALA A 227 0.90 17.69 11.74
CA ALA A 227 -0.02 18.71 11.25
C ALA A 227 -1.43 18.15 10.97
N LYS A 228 -1.55 16.91 10.53
CA LYS A 228 -2.84 16.23 10.28
C LYS A 228 -3.49 15.72 11.57
N LEU A 229 -2.70 15.19 12.48
CA LEU A 229 -3.16 14.66 13.76
C LEU A 229 -3.60 15.78 14.71
N GLY A 230 -2.88 16.92 14.73
CA GLY A 230 -3.08 17.95 15.75
C GLY A 230 -2.86 17.33 17.14
N ASN A 231 -3.87 17.43 18.02
CA ASN A 231 -3.84 16.85 19.38
C ASN A 231 -4.49 15.46 19.47
N ARG A 232 -4.85 14.84 18.32
CA ARG A 232 -5.52 13.52 18.30
C ARG A 232 -4.51 12.40 18.44
N SER A 233 -4.98 11.26 18.96
CA SER A 233 -4.15 10.07 19.06
C SER A 233 -3.88 9.47 17.68
N PRO A 234 -2.63 9.12 17.36
CA PRO A 234 -2.32 8.39 16.12
C PRO A 234 -3.02 7.03 16.01
N SER A 235 -3.42 6.41 17.14
CA SER A 235 -4.15 5.13 17.14
C SER A 235 -5.57 5.23 16.59
N ASP A 236 -6.15 6.44 16.54
CA ASP A 236 -7.47 6.70 15.98
C ASP A 236 -7.43 7.17 14.52
N LEU A 237 -6.26 7.08 13.88
CA LEU A 237 -6.09 7.41 12.47
C LEU A 237 -6.63 6.28 11.59
N VAL A 238 -7.44 6.69 10.61
CA VAL A 238 -7.93 5.84 9.53
C VAL A 238 -7.47 6.43 8.20
N ALA A 239 -6.85 5.63 7.35
CA ALA A 239 -6.47 6.03 6.01
C ALA A 239 -7.39 5.35 4.98
N TYR A 240 -7.74 6.10 3.93
CA TYR A 240 -8.41 5.59 2.74
C TYR A 240 -7.87 6.29 1.49
N CYS A 241 -8.25 5.81 0.31
CA CYS A 241 -7.94 6.47 -0.97
C CYS A 241 -9.08 6.24 -1.99
N GLY A 242 -8.76 5.96 -3.24
CA GLY A 242 -9.75 5.53 -4.24
C GLY A 242 -10.21 4.08 -4.04
N SER A 243 -9.29 3.17 -3.67
CA SER A 243 -9.54 1.72 -3.61
C SER A 243 -8.67 0.96 -2.59
N GLY A 244 -8.14 1.64 -1.58
CA GLY A 244 -7.37 1.01 -0.49
C GLY A 244 -5.91 0.65 -0.84
N VAL A 245 -5.38 1.18 -1.94
CA VAL A 245 -3.99 0.93 -2.38
C VAL A 245 -3.05 2.05 -1.88
N THR A 246 -3.21 3.27 -2.36
CA THR A 246 -2.35 4.39 -1.96
C THR A 246 -2.53 4.84 -0.51
N ALA A 247 -3.63 4.45 0.14
CA ALA A 247 -3.80 4.60 1.59
C ALA A 247 -2.75 3.80 2.39
N CYS A 248 -2.35 2.62 1.89
CA CYS A 248 -1.28 1.82 2.50
C CYS A 248 0.06 2.55 2.47
N HIS A 249 0.32 3.35 1.44
CA HIS A 249 1.52 4.19 1.37
C HIS A 249 1.55 5.26 2.49
N ASN A 250 0.41 5.89 2.80
CA ASN A 250 0.32 6.79 3.94
C ASN A 250 0.54 6.06 5.28
N LEU A 251 0.00 4.84 5.43
CA LEU A 251 0.21 4.03 6.62
C LEU A 251 1.68 3.59 6.78
N PHE A 252 2.33 3.23 5.67
CA PHE A 252 3.76 2.93 5.66
C PHE A 252 4.59 4.16 6.07
N ALA A 253 4.34 5.33 5.45
CA ALA A 253 5.01 6.57 5.76
C ALA A 253 4.77 7.03 7.22
N LEU A 254 3.56 6.82 7.75
CA LEU A 254 3.23 7.06 9.15
C LEU A 254 4.13 6.23 10.09
N CYS A 255 4.33 4.95 9.77
CA CYS A 255 5.22 4.06 10.54
C CYS A 255 6.70 4.46 10.40
N LEU A 256 7.15 4.90 9.20
CA LEU A 256 8.51 5.46 9.01
C LEU A 256 8.73 6.70 9.87
N ALA A 257 7.68 7.52 10.07
CA ALA A 257 7.71 8.70 10.95
C ALA A 257 7.77 8.35 12.45
N GLY A 258 7.70 7.05 12.81
CA GLY A 258 7.72 6.56 14.18
C GLY A 258 6.36 6.58 14.90
N TYR A 259 5.27 6.79 14.17
CA TYR A 259 3.92 6.65 14.72
C TYR A 259 3.46 5.18 14.72
N PRO A 260 2.52 4.80 15.59
CA PRO A 260 1.88 3.48 15.50
C PRO A 260 1.11 3.34 14.18
N LEU A 261 0.93 2.10 13.73
CA LEU A 261 0.14 1.80 12.54
C LEU A 261 -1.33 2.16 12.79
N GLY A 262 -1.87 3.00 11.90
CA GLY A 262 -3.30 3.32 11.86
C GLY A 262 -4.12 2.24 11.13
N SER A 263 -5.43 2.41 11.09
CA SER A 263 -6.33 1.49 10.39
C SER A 263 -6.52 1.87 8.92
N LEU A 264 -6.78 0.87 8.10
CA LEU A 264 -7.14 1.01 6.69
C LEU A 264 -8.65 0.84 6.50
N TYR A 265 -9.32 1.80 5.87
CA TYR A 265 -10.59 1.55 5.23
C TYR A 265 -10.33 1.07 3.80
N ALA A 266 -10.29 -0.26 3.63
CA ALA A 266 -9.86 -0.89 2.37
C ALA A 266 -10.84 -0.62 1.21
N GLY A 267 -12.15 -0.61 1.46
CA GLY A 267 -13.16 -0.30 0.45
C GLY A 267 -13.01 1.08 -0.16
N SER A 268 -12.56 2.05 0.64
CA SER A 268 -12.20 3.40 0.19
C SER A 268 -13.31 4.14 -0.55
N TRP A 269 -12.95 5.14 -1.34
CA TRP A 269 -13.93 5.98 -2.06
C TRP A 269 -14.84 5.16 -2.98
N SER A 270 -14.29 4.20 -3.73
CA SER A 270 -15.03 3.39 -4.68
C SER A 270 -16.09 2.48 -4.05
N GLU A 271 -15.95 2.08 -2.79
CA GLU A 271 -17.00 1.40 -2.02
C GLU A 271 -17.94 2.40 -1.35
N TRP A 272 -17.38 3.49 -0.80
CA TRP A 272 -18.17 4.50 -0.09
C TRP A 272 -19.34 5.03 -0.90
N ILE A 273 -19.09 5.33 -2.16
CA ILE A 273 -20.07 5.90 -3.10
C ILE A 273 -21.09 4.89 -3.64
N ASN A 274 -20.95 3.60 -3.36
CA ASN A 274 -21.94 2.59 -3.75
C ASN A 274 -23.24 2.71 -2.94
N GLU A 275 -23.21 3.34 -1.76
CA GLU A 275 -24.38 3.55 -0.92
C GLU A 275 -24.78 5.03 -0.95
N PRO A 276 -25.89 5.38 -1.65
CA PRO A 276 -26.32 6.78 -1.82
C PRO A 276 -26.64 7.50 -0.50
N ALA A 277 -26.94 6.75 0.57
CA ALA A 277 -27.21 7.33 1.89
C ALA A 277 -25.93 7.81 2.60
N ARG A 278 -24.75 7.42 2.13
CA ARG A 278 -23.47 7.91 2.66
C ARG A 278 -23.19 9.30 2.14
N GLY A 279 -22.89 10.21 3.05
CA GLY A 279 -22.60 11.61 2.71
C GLY A 279 -21.35 11.76 1.84
N VAL A 280 -21.34 12.77 0.99
CA VAL A 280 -20.22 13.22 0.17
C VAL A 280 -19.95 14.69 0.46
N ALA A 281 -18.68 15.05 0.64
CA ALA A 281 -18.22 16.41 0.78
C ALA A 281 -17.33 16.81 -0.40
N THR A 282 -17.25 18.13 -0.66
CA THR A 282 -16.38 18.75 -1.67
C THR A 282 -15.73 19.99 -1.09
N GLY A 283 -14.68 20.47 -1.72
CA GLY A 283 -13.92 21.63 -1.25
C GLY A 283 -12.89 21.27 -0.17
N GLU A 284 -12.68 22.17 0.81
CA GLU A 284 -11.72 22.00 1.91
C GLU A 284 -12.28 21.25 3.09
#